data_133d2fa4d358e3dcc9cdac084b1677ce
#
_entry.id   133d2fa4d358e3dcc9cdac084b1677ce
#
_cell.length_a   1.000
_cell.length_b   1.000
_cell.length_c   1.000
_cell.angle_alpha   90.00
_cell.angle_beta   90.00
_cell.angle_gamma   90.00
#
_symmetry.space_group_name_H-M   'P 1'
#
loop_
_entity.id
_entity.type
_entity.pdbx_description
1 polymer ?
#
loop_
_entity_poly.entity_id
_entity_poly.type
_entity_poly.pdbx_seq_one_letter_code
_entity_poly.pdbx_strand_id
1 'polypeptide(L)'
;MTTAISAARARGAWRTAGRRTVSIAGGIVAALLLGTGLVLAAENDKATEKPYTVNDGKVDKKTFNGWRRYTESCLRCHGPDGAGSSYGPDLVDSVKHMTQDEFNEVVVNGRTNVNPASTSVMPPFGEVEDVVSYLDDIWAYLKARADRVLGRGRPPRIGD
;
A
#
# COMPACT_ATOMS: atom_id res chain seq x y z
N MET A 1 -50.95 -12.73 18.94
CA MET A 1 -51.41 -13.23 17.62
C MET A 1 -50.21 -13.80 16.91
N THR A 2 -50.17 -15.11 16.86
CA THR A 2 -49.12 -16.00 16.41
C THR A 2 -49.29 -16.25 14.92
N THR A 3 -48.24 -16.15 14.11
CA THR A 3 -48.21 -16.82 12.80
C THR A 3 -46.79 -17.30 12.47
N ALA A 4 -46.61 -18.60 12.60
CA ALA A 4 -45.51 -19.37 12.11
C ALA A 4 -45.73 -19.70 10.61
N ILE A 5 -44.69 -19.63 9.77
CA ILE A 5 -44.67 -20.22 8.43
C ILE A 5 -43.36 -20.98 8.27
N SER A 6 -43.45 -22.20 8.46
CA SER A 6 -43.20 -23.47 7.77
C SER A 6 -42.07 -23.51 6.72
N ALA A 7 -41.16 -24.42 7.01
CA ALA A 7 -40.07 -24.88 6.16
C ALA A 7 -40.55 -25.73 4.98
N ALA A 8 -39.93 -25.58 3.81
CA ALA A 8 -40.03 -26.53 2.71
C ALA A 8 -38.59 -27.03 2.33
N ARG A 9 -38.36 -28.27 2.69
CA ARG A 9 -37.21 -29.09 2.23
C ARG A 9 -37.51 -29.61 0.82
N ALA A 10 -36.65 -29.33 -0.13
CA ALA A 10 -36.61 -30.05 -1.40
C ALA A 10 -35.32 -30.90 -1.46
N ARG A 11 -35.50 -32.22 -1.43
CA ARG A 11 -34.48 -33.25 -1.70
C ARG A 11 -34.55 -33.58 -3.18
N GLY A 12 -33.50 -33.31 -3.91
CA GLY A 12 -33.35 -33.71 -5.32
C GLY A 12 -32.30 -34.85 -5.45
N ALA A 13 -32.74 -35.93 -5.99
CA ALA A 13 -32.06 -37.21 -6.11
C ALA A 13 -30.91 -37.19 -7.13
N TRP A 14 -29.81 -37.83 -6.74
CA TRP A 14 -28.68 -38.15 -7.58
C TRP A 14 -28.99 -39.38 -8.44
N ARG A 15 -29.00 -39.26 -9.77
CA ARG A 15 -29.07 -40.38 -10.72
C ARG A 15 -27.66 -40.68 -11.24
N THR A 16 -27.21 -41.87 -10.95
CA THR A 16 -26.06 -42.55 -11.53
C THR A 16 -26.40 -43.10 -12.90
N ALA A 17 -25.57 -42.83 -13.90
CA ALA A 17 -25.37 -43.61 -15.14
C ALA A 17 -24.16 -43.02 -15.86
N GLY A 18 -23.22 -43.71 -16.41
CA GLY A 18 -23.04 -45.06 -16.87
C GLY A 18 -21.63 -45.06 -17.49
N ARG A 19 -20.87 -46.07 -17.12
CA ARG A 19 -19.54 -46.36 -17.70
C ARG A 19 -19.68 -46.68 -19.18
N ARG A 20 -18.97 -46.01 -20.06
CA ARG A 20 -18.68 -46.49 -21.43
C ARG A 20 -17.18 -46.59 -21.61
N THR A 21 -16.71 -47.80 -21.58
CA THR A 21 -15.38 -48.20 -22.02
C THR A 21 -15.36 -48.10 -23.56
N VAL A 22 -14.46 -47.31 -24.08
CA VAL A 22 -14.06 -47.35 -25.50
C VAL A 22 -12.59 -47.68 -25.54
N SER A 23 -12.31 -48.94 -25.88
CA SER A 23 -10.99 -49.39 -26.33
C SER A 23 -10.80 -48.93 -27.76
N ILE A 24 -9.75 -48.23 -28.07
CA ILE A 24 -9.24 -48.10 -29.44
C ILE A 24 -7.72 -48.29 -29.38
N ALA A 25 -7.31 -49.33 -30.10
CA ALA A 25 -5.93 -49.70 -30.30
C ALA A 25 -5.23 -48.79 -31.33
N GLY A 26 -3.94 -48.58 -31.13
CA GLY A 26 -2.95 -48.47 -32.18
C GLY A 26 -2.81 -47.11 -32.89
N GLY A 27 -1.68 -46.47 -32.65
CA GLY A 27 -1.22 -45.36 -33.49
C GLY A 27 0.03 -44.71 -32.92
N ILE A 28 1.19 -45.21 -33.35
CA ILE A 28 2.48 -44.56 -33.10
C ILE A 28 2.47 -43.25 -33.89
N VAL A 29 2.52 -42.12 -33.22
CA VAL A 29 2.81 -40.80 -33.84
C VAL A 29 3.91 -40.11 -33.04
N ALA A 30 4.90 -39.71 -33.82
CA ALA A 30 6.16 -39.13 -33.47
C ALA A 30 6.09 -37.96 -32.45
N ALA A 31 7.03 -37.96 -31.54
CA ALA A 31 7.30 -36.89 -30.61
C ALA A 31 7.73 -35.63 -31.35
N LEU A 32 6.88 -34.61 -31.34
CA LEU A 32 7.28 -33.21 -31.53
C LEU A 32 7.42 -32.59 -30.15
N LEU A 33 8.66 -32.46 -29.71
CA LEU A 33 9.05 -31.67 -28.52
C LEU A 33 8.78 -30.19 -28.80
N LEU A 34 7.57 -29.74 -28.57
CA LEU A 34 7.29 -28.32 -28.39
C LEU A 34 7.70 -27.98 -26.97
N GLY A 35 8.91 -27.42 -26.86
CA GLY A 35 9.38 -26.80 -25.62
C GLY A 35 8.44 -25.66 -25.23
N THR A 36 7.51 -25.95 -24.35
CA THR A 36 6.81 -24.90 -23.61
C THR A 36 7.82 -24.22 -22.70
N GLY A 37 8.43 -23.14 -23.20
CA GLY A 37 9.19 -22.22 -22.38
C GLY A 37 8.30 -21.72 -21.27
N LEU A 38 8.57 -22.18 -20.06
CA LEU A 38 8.01 -21.62 -18.84
C LEU A 38 8.57 -20.21 -18.72
N VAL A 39 7.82 -19.22 -19.21
CA VAL A 39 8.08 -17.81 -18.90
C VAL A 39 7.74 -17.66 -17.44
N LEU A 40 8.78 -17.78 -16.59
CA LEU A 40 8.70 -17.29 -15.23
C LEU A 40 8.48 -15.78 -15.34
N ALA A 41 7.23 -15.36 -15.17
CA ALA A 41 6.92 -13.97 -14.88
C ALA A 41 7.70 -13.64 -13.62
N ALA A 42 8.77 -12.85 -13.74
CA ALA A 42 9.39 -12.21 -12.60
C ALA A 42 8.33 -11.24 -12.06
N GLU A 43 7.55 -11.69 -11.09
CA GLU A 43 6.75 -10.81 -10.26
C GLU A 43 7.72 -9.84 -9.62
N ASN A 44 7.48 -8.58 -9.94
CA ASN A 44 8.29 -7.47 -9.51
C ASN A 44 8.08 -7.30 -7.99
N ASP A 45 8.93 -7.90 -7.18
CA ASP A 45 8.97 -7.84 -5.70
C ASP A 45 9.27 -6.43 -5.15
N LYS A 46 8.92 -5.39 -5.91
CA LYS A 46 9.08 -4.01 -5.48
C LYS A 46 8.15 -3.60 -4.33
N ALA A 47 7.17 -4.45 -3.98
CA ALA A 47 6.16 -4.16 -2.96
C ALA A 47 6.58 -4.55 -1.53
N THR A 48 7.70 -5.24 -1.34
CA THR A 48 8.13 -5.77 -0.02
C THR A 48 9.37 -5.07 0.55
N GLU A 49 10.08 -4.27 -0.22
CA GLU A 49 11.25 -3.55 0.28
C GLU A 49 10.81 -2.27 1.03
N LYS A 50 11.22 -2.17 2.29
CA LYS A 50 10.94 -0.97 3.10
C LYS A 50 11.63 0.24 2.49
N PRO A 51 10.93 1.37 2.32
CA PRO A 51 11.51 2.56 1.69
C PRO A 51 12.57 3.27 2.54
N TYR A 52 12.83 2.79 3.75
CA TYR A 52 13.73 3.37 4.75
C TYR A 52 14.71 2.34 5.31
N THR A 53 15.84 2.82 5.85
CA THR A 53 16.75 2.02 6.68
C THR A 53 16.85 2.63 8.07
N VAL A 54 16.55 1.83 9.10
CA VAL A 54 16.67 2.22 10.52
C VAL A 54 17.48 1.15 11.25
N ASN A 55 18.61 1.55 11.84
CA ASN A 55 19.49 0.69 12.64
C ASN A 55 19.71 1.36 14.01
N ASP A 56 19.32 0.69 15.09
CA ASP A 56 19.44 1.19 16.47
C ASP A 56 18.93 2.63 16.66
N GLY A 57 17.78 2.94 16.02
CA GLY A 57 17.18 4.26 16.05
C GLY A 57 17.86 5.33 15.20
N LYS A 58 18.94 4.99 14.49
CA LYS A 58 19.60 5.84 13.51
C LYS A 58 19.07 5.55 12.12
N VAL A 59 18.93 6.61 11.32
CA VAL A 59 18.35 6.51 9.97
C VAL A 59 19.39 6.74 8.88
N ASP A 60 19.11 6.20 7.69
CA ASP A 60 19.88 6.49 6.49
C ASP A 60 19.72 7.97 6.06
N LYS A 61 20.54 8.38 5.09
CA LYS A 61 20.54 9.74 4.57
C LYS A 61 19.19 10.13 3.94
N LYS A 62 18.54 9.20 3.25
CA LYS A 62 17.24 9.40 2.59
C LYS A 62 16.16 9.68 3.64
N THR A 63 16.01 8.80 4.62
CA THR A 63 15.03 8.95 5.70
C THR A 63 15.27 10.21 6.54
N PHE A 64 16.53 10.56 6.80
CA PHE A 64 16.87 11.80 7.47
C PHE A 64 16.48 13.04 6.64
N ASN A 65 16.75 13.03 5.34
CA ASN A 65 16.33 14.11 4.47
C ASN A 65 14.81 14.24 4.44
N GLY A 66 14.08 13.12 4.43
CA GLY A 66 12.62 13.11 4.54
C GLY A 66 12.10 13.78 5.81
N TRP A 67 12.73 13.52 6.97
CA TRP A 67 12.43 14.26 8.20
C TRP A 67 12.65 15.78 8.04
N ARG A 68 13.73 16.19 7.41
CA ARG A 68 14.01 17.62 7.15
C ARG A 68 12.92 18.25 6.29
N ARG A 69 12.63 17.64 5.13
CA ARG A 69 11.62 18.16 4.19
C ARG A 69 10.22 18.16 4.80
N TYR A 70 9.88 17.13 5.56
CA TYR A 70 8.66 17.10 6.34
C TYR A 70 8.59 18.30 7.31
N THR A 71 9.66 18.55 8.06
CA THR A 71 9.71 19.63 9.04
C THR A 71 9.60 21.00 8.39
N GLU A 72 10.18 21.19 7.21
CA GLU A 72 10.16 22.45 6.45
C GLU A 72 8.78 22.73 5.84
N SER A 73 8.10 21.71 5.28
CA SER A 73 6.91 21.92 4.42
C SER A 73 5.59 21.41 5.02
N CYS A 74 5.61 20.34 5.83
CA CYS A 74 4.41 19.63 6.25
C CYS A 74 4.05 19.84 7.73
N LEU A 75 5.05 20.03 8.59
CA LEU A 75 4.92 20.11 10.05
C LEU A 75 3.88 21.14 10.48
N ARG A 76 3.81 22.29 9.81
CA ARG A 76 2.91 23.39 10.16
C ARG A 76 1.44 22.96 10.25
N CYS A 77 1.03 22.09 9.33
CA CYS A 77 -0.34 21.60 9.24
C CYS A 77 -0.51 20.21 9.88
N HIS A 78 0.46 19.32 9.68
CA HIS A 78 0.35 17.92 10.13
C HIS A 78 1.01 17.64 11.48
N GLY A 79 1.44 18.69 12.16
CA GLY A 79 2.00 18.61 13.52
C GLY A 79 3.39 17.98 13.60
N PRO A 80 4.01 18.01 14.76
CA PRO A 80 5.30 17.35 14.97
C PRO A 80 5.22 15.86 14.70
N ASP A 81 6.22 15.34 14.01
CA ASP A 81 6.38 13.91 13.75
C ASP A 81 5.23 13.26 12.96
N GLY A 82 4.40 14.04 12.27
CA GLY A 82 3.28 13.52 11.50
C GLY A 82 2.07 13.12 12.35
N ALA A 83 2.01 13.53 13.60
CA ALA A 83 0.97 13.10 14.54
C ALA A 83 -0.36 13.87 14.43
N GLY A 84 -0.51 14.70 13.39
CA GLY A 84 -1.69 15.51 13.18
C GLY A 84 -1.75 16.79 14.01
N SER A 85 -2.69 17.64 13.67
CA SER A 85 -3.04 18.87 14.40
C SER A 85 -4.50 19.25 14.15
N SER A 86 -4.93 20.42 14.62
CA SER A 86 -6.24 20.97 14.24
C SER A 86 -6.36 21.39 12.77
N TYR A 87 -5.25 21.47 12.03
CA TYR A 87 -5.22 21.89 10.62
C TYR A 87 -5.10 20.73 9.64
N GLY A 88 -4.50 19.61 10.05
CA GLY A 88 -4.28 18.47 9.18
C GLY A 88 -4.28 17.14 9.93
N PRO A 89 -4.65 16.03 9.24
CA PRO A 89 -4.76 14.72 9.86
C PRO A 89 -3.39 14.17 10.32
N ASP A 90 -3.46 13.13 11.16
CA ASP A 90 -2.34 12.25 11.50
C ASP A 90 -1.85 11.52 10.24
N LEU A 91 -0.63 11.87 9.80
CA LEU A 91 -0.02 11.23 8.63
C LEU A 91 0.59 9.88 8.97
N VAL A 92 1.01 9.66 10.23
CA VAL A 92 1.53 8.36 10.67
C VAL A 92 0.45 7.29 10.59
N ASP A 93 -0.80 7.67 10.83
CA ASP A 93 -1.93 6.76 10.61
C ASP A 93 -2.31 6.67 9.13
N SER A 94 -2.39 7.81 8.45
CA SER A 94 -2.81 7.87 7.03
C SER A 94 -1.94 7.00 6.12
N VAL A 95 -0.61 7.05 6.25
CA VAL A 95 0.32 6.29 5.39
C VAL A 95 0.33 4.78 5.62
N LYS A 96 -0.36 4.28 6.63
CA LYS A 96 -0.59 2.83 6.80
C LYS A 96 -1.58 2.28 5.78
N HIS A 97 -2.47 3.13 5.30
CA HIS A 97 -3.63 2.78 4.49
C HIS A 97 -3.55 3.28 3.05
N MET A 98 -2.39 3.78 2.63
CA MET A 98 -2.16 4.28 1.26
C MET A 98 -0.85 3.74 0.69
N THR A 99 -0.82 3.67 -0.61
CA THR A 99 0.38 3.40 -1.38
C THR A 99 1.24 4.66 -1.51
N GLN A 100 2.48 4.49 -1.94
CA GLN A 100 3.35 5.63 -2.23
C GLN A 100 2.82 6.50 -3.36
N ASP A 101 2.22 5.89 -4.39
CA ASP A 101 1.64 6.62 -5.52
C ASP A 101 0.46 7.48 -5.10
N GLU A 102 -0.44 6.94 -4.25
CA GLU A 102 -1.56 7.72 -3.67
C GLU A 102 -1.04 8.87 -2.79
N PHE A 103 0.02 8.64 -2.01
CA PHE A 103 0.67 9.71 -1.24
C PHE A 103 1.22 10.79 -2.15
N ASN A 104 1.96 10.42 -3.19
CA ASN A 104 2.54 11.35 -4.15
C ASN A 104 1.44 12.16 -4.85
N GLU A 105 0.36 11.50 -5.29
CA GLU A 105 -0.78 12.16 -5.92
C GLU A 105 -1.41 13.21 -5.00
N VAL A 106 -1.66 12.86 -3.73
CA VAL A 106 -2.23 13.79 -2.75
C VAL A 106 -1.30 14.97 -2.47
N VAL A 107 0.01 14.76 -2.38
CA VAL A 107 0.96 15.85 -2.14
C VAL A 107 1.08 16.76 -3.35
N VAL A 108 1.18 16.20 -4.55
CA VAL A 108 1.34 16.97 -5.79
C VAL A 108 0.08 17.80 -6.11
N ASN A 109 -1.10 17.18 -6.04
CA ASN A 109 -2.36 17.79 -6.46
C ASN A 109 -3.11 18.49 -5.34
N GLY A 110 -2.71 18.28 -4.09
CA GLY A 110 -3.46 18.72 -2.93
C GLY A 110 -4.72 17.90 -2.69
N ARG A 111 -5.46 18.27 -1.65
CA ARG A 111 -6.72 17.60 -1.29
C ARG A 111 -7.69 18.58 -0.65
N THR A 112 -8.95 18.54 -1.08
CA THR A 112 -10.05 19.23 -0.41
C THR A 112 -11.02 18.22 0.15
N ASN A 113 -11.22 18.25 1.47
CA ASN A 113 -12.22 17.45 2.15
C ASN A 113 -13.32 18.39 2.64
N VAL A 114 -14.54 18.16 2.16
CA VAL A 114 -15.73 18.89 2.58
C VAL A 114 -16.64 17.94 3.36
N ASN A 115 -16.97 18.30 4.58
CA ASN A 115 -17.98 17.61 5.36
C ASN A 115 -18.95 18.65 5.98
N PRO A 116 -20.11 18.24 6.50
CA PRO A 116 -21.10 19.18 7.05
C PRO A 116 -20.59 20.08 8.19
N ALA A 117 -19.56 19.66 8.88
CA ALA A 117 -19.01 20.36 10.04
C ALA A 117 -17.76 21.21 9.70
N SER A 118 -17.04 20.88 8.64
CA SER A 118 -15.78 21.56 8.32
C SER A 118 -15.34 21.35 6.88
N THR A 119 -14.55 22.29 6.37
CA THR A 119 -13.79 22.15 5.12
C THR A 119 -12.31 22.21 5.46
N SER A 120 -11.58 21.17 5.06
CA SER A 120 -10.12 21.12 5.21
C SER A 120 -9.48 21.10 3.83
N VAL A 121 -8.49 21.97 3.62
CA VAL A 121 -7.77 22.09 2.35
C VAL A 121 -6.29 21.85 2.60
N MET A 122 -5.73 20.88 1.90
CA MET A 122 -4.30 20.70 1.71
C MET A 122 -3.93 21.32 0.36
N PRO A 123 -3.09 22.37 0.30
CA PRO A 123 -2.71 22.97 -0.97
C PRO A 123 -1.86 21.99 -1.81
N PRO A 124 -1.83 22.16 -3.14
CA PRO A 124 -0.93 21.40 -4.00
C PRO A 124 0.52 21.83 -3.80
N PHE A 125 1.44 20.86 -3.82
CA PHE A 125 2.88 21.08 -3.74
C PHE A 125 3.61 20.70 -5.03
N GLY A 126 2.89 20.41 -6.12
CA GLY A 126 3.47 19.97 -7.40
C GLY A 126 4.44 20.95 -8.04
N GLU A 127 4.37 22.24 -7.70
CA GLU A 127 5.30 23.29 -8.17
C GLU A 127 6.40 23.63 -7.14
N VAL A 128 6.38 22.99 -5.97
CA VAL A 128 7.39 23.21 -4.93
C VAL A 128 8.52 22.20 -5.12
N GLU A 129 9.60 22.62 -5.80
CA GLU A 129 10.72 21.76 -6.18
C GLU A 129 11.30 20.97 -5.00
N ASP A 130 11.48 21.62 -3.86
CA ASP A 130 12.00 20.99 -2.63
C ASP A 130 11.08 19.90 -2.03
N VAL A 131 9.81 19.90 -2.41
CA VAL A 131 8.88 18.84 -2.03
C VAL A 131 8.87 17.74 -3.08
N VAL A 132 8.65 18.10 -4.34
CA VAL A 132 8.52 17.13 -5.45
C VAL A 132 9.78 16.29 -5.64
N SER A 133 10.96 16.93 -5.58
CA SER A 133 12.24 16.23 -5.71
C SER A 133 12.55 15.26 -4.59
N TYR A 134 11.87 15.37 -3.44
CA TYR A 134 12.14 14.57 -2.24
C TYR A 134 10.90 13.85 -1.69
N LEU A 135 9.88 13.62 -2.53
CA LEU A 135 8.67 12.88 -2.15
C LEU A 135 8.99 11.49 -1.58
N ASP A 136 9.91 10.78 -2.23
CA ASP A 136 10.35 9.44 -1.79
C ASP A 136 11.05 9.47 -0.43
N ASP A 137 11.74 10.57 -0.13
CA ASP A 137 12.43 10.74 1.15
C ASP A 137 11.42 11.04 2.25
N ILE A 138 10.44 11.92 1.98
CA ILE A 138 9.33 12.24 2.89
C ILE A 138 8.51 10.99 3.17
N TRP A 139 8.20 10.19 2.14
CA TRP A 139 7.52 8.91 2.27
C TRP A 139 8.29 7.94 3.16
N ALA A 140 9.61 7.80 2.93
CA ALA A 140 10.48 6.94 3.74
C ALA A 140 10.43 7.32 5.23
N TYR A 141 10.51 8.62 5.53
CA TYR A 141 10.39 9.11 6.90
C TYR A 141 9.04 8.76 7.53
N LEU A 142 7.94 9.08 6.85
CA LEU A 142 6.59 8.85 7.37
C LEU A 142 6.31 7.34 7.55
N LYS A 143 6.78 6.49 6.63
CA LYS A 143 6.68 5.04 6.77
C LYS A 143 7.47 4.50 7.95
N ALA A 144 8.69 4.96 8.18
CA ALA A 144 9.49 4.57 9.35
C ALA A 144 8.79 4.96 10.67
N ARG A 145 8.10 6.11 10.69
CA ARG A 145 7.25 6.53 11.80
C ARG A 145 6.02 5.62 11.98
N ALA A 146 5.31 5.35 10.89
CA ALA A 146 4.10 4.51 10.88
C ALA A 146 4.37 3.08 11.33
N ASP A 147 5.52 2.53 10.92
CA ASP A 147 5.97 1.19 11.30
C ASP A 147 6.56 1.14 12.73
N ARG A 148 6.59 2.28 13.43
CA ARG A 148 7.07 2.43 14.82
C ARG A 148 8.53 2.03 15.05
N VAL A 149 9.33 2.04 13.99
CA VAL A 149 10.78 1.76 14.06
C VAL A 149 11.60 3.03 14.29
N LEU A 150 10.97 4.20 14.12
CA LEU A 150 11.58 5.50 14.35
C LEU A 150 10.84 6.25 15.48
N GLY A 151 11.60 6.73 16.48
CA GLY A 151 11.11 7.53 17.58
C GLY A 151 10.72 8.97 17.17
N ARG A 152 10.21 9.76 18.09
CA ARG A 152 9.81 11.16 17.88
C ARG A 152 11.03 12.09 17.87
N GLY A 153 10.84 13.25 17.21
CA GLY A 153 11.85 14.30 17.15
C GLY A 153 12.87 14.09 16.01
N ARG A 154 13.97 14.82 16.10
CA ARG A 154 15.04 14.72 15.11
C ARG A 154 15.74 13.35 15.20
N PRO A 155 15.74 12.54 14.14
CA PRO A 155 16.44 11.28 14.15
C PRO A 155 17.96 11.48 14.05
N PRO A 156 18.77 10.67 14.74
CA PRO A 156 20.21 10.60 14.47
C PRO A 156 20.44 9.87 13.14
N ARG A 157 21.56 10.20 12.46
CA ARG A 157 21.92 9.53 11.20
C ARG A 157 22.89 8.39 11.42
N ILE A 158 22.83 7.40 10.52
CA ILE A 158 23.88 6.39 10.38
C ILE A 158 25.13 7.09 9.82
N GLY A 159 26.26 6.95 10.51
CA GLY A 159 27.54 7.53 10.11
C GLY A 159 27.85 8.93 10.68
N ASP A 160 27.01 9.44 11.58
CA ASP A 160 27.35 10.61 12.42
C ASP A 160 28.09 10.18 13.68
#